data_5fb257e28e94996bed37fd530d07b558
#
_entry.id   5fb257e28e94996bed37fd530d07b558
#
_cell.length_a   1.000
_cell.length_b   1.000
_cell.length_c   1.000
_cell.angle_alpha   90.00
_cell.angle_beta   90.00
_cell.angle_gamma   90.00
#
_symmetry.space_group_name_H-M   'P 1'
#
loop_
_entity.id
_entity.type
_entity.pdbx_description
1 polymer ?
#
loop_
_entity_poly.entity_id
_entity_poly.type
_entity_poly.pdbx_seq_one_letter_code
_entity_poly.pdbx_strand_id
1 'polypeptide(L)'
;VKLLKLKHQWVKINKNDFIKNLNKIIIKRHNPLPTLTSYIQWLMYQEISKENYKVVLSGNGADEIYSGYYDHYLAQLNDLKKNDFNKKYKKWKKNISPLIRNPKFKDIEYYAKNYKKILIGENLSKKFGVKRYNIRLKDDKKFKYLLKNRMYNDLRYESLPIILMEEDMNAMFFSIENRSPYLNHKIVKTIQKIHPRYLIRNGYNKAILRDMLSNVAPKHIIKNFEK
;
A
#
# COMPACT_ATOMS: atom_id res chain seq x y z
N VAL A 1 -9.83 18.77 2.85
CA VAL A 1 -10.32 19.12 4.18
C VAL A 1 -11.21 20.34 4.14
N LYS A 2 -10.72 21.56 3.80
CA LYS A 2 -11.55 22.79 3.74
C LYS A 2 -12.77 22.65 2.82
N LEU A 3 -12.58 22.08 1.62
CA LEU A 3 -13.64 21.92 0.62
C LEU A 3 -14.79 21.00 1.12
N LEU A 4 -14.46 19.99 1.89
CA LEU A 4 -15.43 19.03 2.45
C LEU A 4 -15.88 19.41 3.87
N LYS A 5 -15.43 20.57 4.40
CA LYS A 5 -15.72 21.04 5.76
C LYS A 5 -15.42 19.99 6.85
N LEU A 6 -14.39 19.17 6.64
CA LEU A 6 -14.01 18.13 7.60
C LEU A 6 -13.16 18.72 8.74
N LYS A 7 -13.42 18.29 9.97
CA LYS A 7 -12.52 18.53 11.12
C LYS A 7 -11.18 17.85 10.80
N HIS A 8 -10.09 18.57 10.99
CA HIS A 8 -8.75 18.08 10.64
C HIS A 8 -7.76 18.43 11.75
N GLN A 9 -6.92 17.46 12.10
CA GLN A 9 -5.88 17.60 13.10
C GLN A 9 -4.53 17.20 12.52
N TRP A 10 -3.50 17.97 12.84
CA TRP A 10 -2.13 17.68 12.45
C TRP A 10 -1.38 16.99 13.57
N VAL A 11 -0.70 15.90 13.27
CA VAL A 11 0.23 15.25 14.17
C VAL A 11 1.62 15.86 13.98
N LYS A 12 2.16 16.50 15.01
CA LYS A 12 3.52 17.06 14.98
C LYS A 12 4.52 16.01 15.41
N ILE A 13 5.57 15.82 14.61
CA ILE A 13 6.68 14.91 14.95
C ILE A 13 7.75 15.71 15.65
N ASN A 14 8.01 15.40 16.93
CA ASN A 14 9.12 15.93 17.68
C ASN A 14 10.29 14.93 17.66
N LYS A 15 11.42 15.36 17.12
CA LYS A 15 12.63 14.50 17.02
C LYS A 15 13.18 14.14 18.41
N ASN A 16 13.05 15.02 19.38
CA ASN A 16 13.60 14.82 20.73
C ASN A 16 12.88 13.69 21.49
N ASP A 17 11.60 13.43 21.15
CA ASP A 17 10.81 12.37 21.79
C ASP A 17 10.98 11.00 21.10
N PHE A 18 11.67 10.94 19.98
CA PHE A 18 11.74 9.73 19.17
C PHE A 18 12.28 8.52 19.94
N ILE A 19 13.47 8.65 20.56
CA ILE A 19 14.11 7.54 21.29
C ILE A 19 13.28 7.13 22.50
N LYS A 20 12.75 8.10 23.27
CA LYS A 20 11.88 7.85 24.43
C LYS A 20 10.64 7.06 24.02
N ASN A 21 9.97 7.49 22.95
CA ASN A 21 8.76 6.83 22.45
C ASN A 21 9.08 5.45 21.86
N LEU A 22 10.19 5.32 21.14
CA LEU A 22 10.63 4.05 20.57
C LEU A 22 10.85 3.00 21.68
N ASN A 23 11.56 3.36 22.75
CA ASN A 23 11.74 2.47 23.90
C ASN A 23 10.41 2.06 24.52
N LYS A 24 9.50 3.02 24.73
CA LYS A 24 8.15 2.75 25.27
C LYS A 24 7.37 1.77 24.39
N ILE A 25 7.45 1.94 23.05
CA ILE A 25 6.78 1.08 22.08
C ILE A 25 7.36 -0.33 22.14
N ILE A 26 8.68 -0.47 22.06
CA ILE A 26 9.37 -1.76 22.06
C ILE A 26 9.07 -2.55 23.35
N ILE A 27 9.17 -1.90 24.49
CA ILE A 27 8.90 -2.55 25.78
C ILE A 27 7.45 -3.07 25.84
N LYS A 28 6.45 -2.26 25.44
CA LYS A 28 5.05 -2.67 25.51
C LYS A 28 4.65 -3.69 24.44
N ARG A 29 5.27 -3.63 23.27
CA ARG A 29 4.97 -4.55 22.15
C ARG A 29 5.78 -5.85 22.20
N HIS A 30 6.87 -5.87 22.97
CA HIS A 30 7.88 -6.95 22.96
C HIS A 30 8.41 -7.26 21.55
N ASN A 31 8.37 -6.25 20.66
CA ASN A 31 8.78 -6.39 19.25
C ASN A 31 9.29 -5.06 18.71
N PRO A 32 10.36 -5.06 17.89
CA PRO A 32 10.87 -3.83 17.27
C PRO A 32 9.86 -3.26 16.26
N LEU A 33 9.90 -1.95 16.04
CA LEU A 33 9.15 -1.32 14.97
C LEU A 33 9.80 -1.63 13.61
N PRO A 34 9.05 -2.11 12.62
CA PRO A 34 9.62 -2.48 11.33
C PRO A 34 9.97 -1.27 10.47
N THR A 35 9.27 -0.14 10.63
CA THR A 35 9.45 1.06 9.80
C THR A 35 9.16 2.35 10.56
N LEU A 36 9.70 3.47 10.07
CA LEU A 36 9.32 4.80 10.56
C LEU A 36 7.84 5.14 10.31
N THR A 37 7.23 4.56 9.28
CA THR A 37 5.79 4.73 9.03
C THR A 37 4.96 4.15 10.18
N SER A 38 5.38 3.02 10.74
CA SER A 38 4.72 2.43 11.91
C SER A 38 4.83 3.33 13.15
N TYR A 39 5.97 4.03 13.33
CA TYR A 39 6.13 5.04 14.38
C TYR A 39 5.19 6.24 14.19
N ILE A 40 5.10 6.76 12.96
CA ILE A 40 4.19 7.88 12.67
C ILE A 40 2.73 7.48 12.93
N GLN A 41 2.36 6.28 12.54
CA GLN A 41 1.03 5.72 12.80
C GLN A 41 0.76 5.60 14.31
N TRP A 42 1.76 5.17 15.11
CA TRP A 42 1.65 5.15 16.57
C TRP A 42 1.39 6.55 17.15
N LEU A 43 2.09 7.59 16.64
CA LEU A 43 1.83 8.99 17.05
C LEU A 43 0.41 9.44 16.68
N MET A 44 -0.11 9.01 15.50
CA MET A 44 -1.49 9.31 15.12
C MET A 44 -2.48 8.70 16.13
N TYR A 45 -2.31 7.45 16.49
CA TYR A 45 -3.17 6.79 17.50
C TYR A 45 -3.03 7.42 18.88
N GLN A 46 -1.85 7.92 19.23
CA GLN A 46 -1.65 8.69 20.47
C GLN A 46 -2.50 9.96 20.48
N GLU A 47 -2.53 10.72 19.39
CA GLU A 47 -3.37 11.92 19.31
C GLU A 47 -4.87 11.57 19.30
N ILE A 48 -5.27 10.53 18.56
CA ILE A 48 -6.65 10.05 18.53
C ILE A 48 -7.13 9.64 19.94
N SER A 49 -6.28 9.00 20.72
CA SER A 49 -6.61 8.57 22.08
C SER A 49 -6.92 9.74 23.03
N LYS A 50 -6.30 10.91 22.84
CA LYS A 50 -6.57 12.12 23.63
C LYS A 50 -7.98 12.66 23.38
N GLU A 51 -8.56 12.39 22.23
CA GLU A 51 -9.92 12.80 21.87
C GLU A 51 -10.99 11.76 22.30
N ASN A 52 -10.61 10.74 23.06
CA ASN A 52 -11.48 9.67 23.55
C ASN A 52 -12.18 8.82 22.46
N TYR A 53 -11.72 8.83 21.24
CA TYR A 53 -12.24 7.92 20.19
C TYR A 53 -11.88 6.47 20.52
N LYS A 54 -12.84 5.57 20.33
CA LYS A 54 -12.69 4.12 20.56
C LYS A 54 -12.59 3.30 19.29
N VAL A 55 -13.04 3.86 18.17
CA VAL A 55 -13.04 3.20 16.85
C VAL A 55 -12.48 4.15 15.80
N VAL A 56 -11.61 3.62 14.93
CA VAL A 56 -11.03 4.34 13.80
C VAL A 56 -11.33 3.57 12.52
N LEU A 57 -11.67 4.29 11.45
CA LEU A 57 -11.80 3.74 10.12
C LEU A 57 -10.52 4.03 9.33
N SER A 58 -9.85 3.00 8.81
CA SER A 58 -8.65 3.13 8.01
C SER A 58 -8.89 2.87 6.53
N GLY A 59 -8.00 3.40 5.69
CA GLY A 59 -8.00 3.18 4.25
C GLY A 59 -7.27 1.92 3.79
N ASN A 60 -6.80 1.09 4.71
CA ASN A 60 -6.01 -0.09 4.40
C ASN A 60 -6.80 -1.11 3.56
N GLY A 61 -6.08 -1.81 2.70
CA GLY A 61 -6.66 -2.75 1.75
C GLY A 61 -7.05 -2.13 0.40
N ALA A 62 -7.18 -0.80 0.31
CA ALA A 62 -7.56 -0.16 -0.95
C ALA A 62 -6.51 -0.33 -2.06
N ASP A 63 -5.22 -0.31 -1.71
CA ASP A 63 -4.14 -0.49 -2.68
C ASP A 63 -4.11 -1.92 -3.22
N GLU A 64 -4.29 -2.91 -2.38
CA GLU A 64 -4.30 -4.32 -2.72
C GLU A 64 -5.53 -4.72 -3.54
N ILE A 65 -6.68 -4.14 -3.23
CA ILE A 65 -7.96 -4.50 -3.88
C ILE A 65 -8.15 -3.73 -5.20
N TYR A 66 -7.80 -2.44 -5.24
CA TYR A 66 -8.05 -1.57 -6.39
C TYR A 66 -6.81 -1.25 -7.22
N SER A 67 -5.70 -1.98 -7.01
CA SER A 67 -4.46 -1.79 -7.78
C SER A 67 -3.77 -0.45 -7.53
N GLY A 68 -3.38 -0.16 -6.28
CA GLY A 68 -2.81 1.13 -5.89
C GLY A 68 -1.28 1.20 -5.93
N TYR A 69 -0.56 0.09 -5.98
CA TYR A 69 0.91 0.08 -5.95
C TYR A 69 1.56 0.38 -7.30
N TYR A 70 2.78 0.93 -7.28
CA TYR A 70 3.50 1.26 -8.52
C TYR A 70 3.87 0.03 -9.35
N ASP A 71 4.18 -1.09 -8.71
CA ASP A 71 4.46 -2.35 -9.39
C ASP A 71 3.22 -2.97 -10.08
N HIS A 72 2.02 -2.64 -9.63
CA HIS A 72 0.79 -3.03 -10.30
C HIS A 72 0.69 -2.50 -11.73
N TYR A 73 1.24 -1.31 -12.02
CA TYR A 73 1.34 -0.81 -13.39
C TYR A 73 2.21 -1.71 -14.26
N LEU A 74 3.36 -2.15 -13.73
CA LEU A 74 4.28 -3.03 -14.43
C LEU A 74 3.64 -4.39 -14.66
N ALA A 75 2.95 -4.93 -13.65
CA ALA A 75 2.21 -6.18 -13.78
C ALA A 75 1.13 -6.08 -14.84
N GLN A 76 0.36 -4.97 -14.91
CA GLN A 76 -0.61 -4.76 -15.98
C GLN A 76 0.03 -4.65 -17.34
N LEU A 77 1.14 -3.90 -17.46
CA LEU A 77 1.84 -3.74 -18.76
C LEU A 77 2.33 -5.09 -19.30
N ASN A 78 2.80 -5.99 -18.44
CA ASN A 78 3.20 -7.34 -18.84
C ASN A 78 2.03 -8.22 -19.32
N ASP A 79 0.79 -7.92 -18.89
CA ASP A 79 -0.40 -8.64 -19.33
C ASP A 79 -0.94 -8.18 -20.69
N LEU A 80 -0.37 -7.12 -21.30
CA LEU A 80 -0.91 -6.51 -22.51
C LEU A 80 -0.35 -7.13 -23.80
N LYS A 81 -1.20 -7.13 -24.83
CA LYS A 81 -0.78 -7.37 -26.20
C LYS A 81 0.01 -6.17 -26.74
N LYS A 82 0.89 -6.40 -27.75
CA LYS A 82 1.82 -5.42 -28.30
C LYS A 82 1.17 -4.08 -28.69
N ASN A 83 -0.03 -4.11 -29.28
CA ASN A 83 -0.74 -2.89 -29.72
C ASN A 83 -1.19 -1.98 -28.55
N ASP A 84 -1.68 -2.58 -27.45
CA ASP A 84 -2.11 -1.83 -26.25
C ASP A 84 -0.94 -1.41 -25.38
N PHE A 85 0.14 -2.20 -25.41
CA PHE A 85 1.34 -1.96 -24.62
C PHE A 85 1.95 -0.59 -24.90
N ASN A 86 2.24 -0.27 -26.17
CA ASN A 86 2.92 0.97 -26.55
C ASN A 86 2.18 2.22 -26.07
N LYS A 87 0.86 2.25 -26.22
CA LYS A 87 0.02 3.38 -25.78
C LYS A 87 0.03 3.55 -24.26
N LYS A 88 -0.13 2.45 -23.51
CA LYS A 88 -0.15 2.49 -22.06
C LYS A 88 1.23 2.72 -21.48
N TYR A 89 2.29 2.15 -22.09
CA TYR A 89 3.67 2.37 -21.68
C TYR A 89 4.09 3.84 -21.81
N LYS A 90 3.77 4.50 -22.93
CA LYS A 90 4.04 5.94 -23.10
C LYS A 90 3.39 6.78 -21.99
N LYS A 91 2.12 6.50 -21.65
CA LYS A 91 1.42 7.19 -20.56
C LYS A 91 2.06 6.92 -19.21
N TRP A 92 2.38 5.66 -18.92
CA TRP A 92 3.05 5.28 -17.69
C TRP A 92 4.43 5.94 -17.57
N LYS A 93 5.24 5.93 -18.63
CA LYS A 93 6.56 6.55 -18.66
C LYS A 93 6.50 8.05 -18.39
N LYS A 94 5.49 8.74 -18.94
CA LYS A 94 5.30 10.18 -18.75
C LYS A 94 4.81 10.54 -17.34
N ASN A 95 3.80 9.83 -16.81
CA ASN A 95 3.04 10.29 -15.66
C ASN A 95 3.41 9.55 -14.36
N ILE A 96 3.86 8.30 -14.44
CA ILE A 96 4.06 7.44 -13.27
C ILE A 96 5.53 7.16 -13.01
N SER A 97 6.31 6.82 -14.04
CA SER A 97 7.73 6.50 -13.90
C SER A 97 8.55 7.56 -13.16
N PRO A 98 8.32 8.89 -13.36
CA PRO A 98 9.02 9.93 -12.61
C PRO A 98 8.74 9.90 -11.11
N LEU A 99 7.55 9.46 -10.67
CA LEU A 99 7.14 9.38 -9.27
C LEU A 99 7.76 8.18 -8.53
N ILE A 100 8.26 7.20 -9.27
CA ILE A 100 8.83 5.99 -8.69
C ILE A 100 10.25 6.26 -8.19
N ARG A 101 10.49 6.05 -6.89
CA ARG A 101 11.81 6.25 -6.26
C ARG A 101 12.77 5.09 -6.56
N ASN A 102 12.27 3.84 -6.50
CA ASN A 102 13.09 2.65 -6.73
C ASN A 102 13.29 2.42 -8.24
N PRO A 103 14.54 2.52 -8.77
CA PRO A 103 14.82 2.37 -10.20
C PRO A 103 14.44 0.99 -10.74
N LYS A 104 14.47 -0.05 -9.91
CA LYS A 104 14.08 -1.42 -10.30
C LYS A 104 12.60 -1.52 -10.73
N PHE A 105 11.75 -0.60 -10.25
CA PHE A 105 10.35 -0.49 -10.70
C PHE A 105 10.15 0.45 -11.90
N LYS A 106 11.23 0.91 -12.53
CA LYS A 106 11.19 1.68 -13.79
C LYS A 106 11.52 0.84 -15.01
N ASP A 107 12.03 -0.37 -14.81
CA ASP A 107 12.40 -1.32 -15.84
C ASP A 107 11.40 -2.48 -15.88
N ILE A 108 10.62 -2.53 -16.98
CA ILE A 108 9.57 -3.53 -17.16
C ILE A 108 10.16 -4.93 -17.37
N GLU A 109 11.22 -5.06 -18.15
CA GLU A 109 11.82 -6.36 -18.44
C GLU A 109 12.49 -6.94 -17.20
N TYR A 110 13.22 -6.09 -16.47
CA TYR A 110 13.80 -6.47 -15.20
C TYR A 110 12.73 -6.88 -14.19
N TYR A 111 11.63 -6.12 -14.10
CA TYR A 111 10.51 -6.45 -13.22
C TYR A 111 9.89 -7.80 -13.59
N ALA A 112 9.59 -8.05 -14.85
CA ALA A 112 8.97 -9.29 -15.31
C ALA A 112 9.77 -10.54 -14.89
N LYS A 113 11.11 -10.44 -14.95
CA LYS A 113 12.04 -11.55 -14.62
C LYS A 113 12.33 -11.65 -13.12
N ASN A 114 12.26 -10.54 -12.38
CA ASN A 114 12.86 -10.44 -11.04
C ASN A 114 11.93 -9.87 -9.96
N TYR A 115 10.62 -9.70 -10.21
CA TYR A 115 9.73 -9.03 -9.25
C TYR A 115 9.80 -9.62 -7.83
N LYS A 116 9.92 -10.93 -7.68
CA LYS A 116 10.08 -11.59 -6.39
C LYS A 116 11.36 -11.16 -5.65
N LYS A 117 12.48 -11.03 -6.38
CA LYS A 117 13.76 -10.56 -5.80
C LYS A 117 13.70 -9.11 -5.39
N ILE A 118 12.93 -8.29 -6.16
CA ILE A 118 12.72 -6.88 -5.84
C ILE A 118 11.94 -6.74 -4.53
N LEU A 119 10.89 -7.55 -4.34
CA LEU A 119 10.03 -7.54 -3.16
C LEU A 119 10.76 -7.99 -1.89
N ILE A 120 11.63 -8.99 -2.00
CA ILE A 120 12.43 -9.47 -0.86
C ILE A 120 13.47 -8.44 -0.41
N GLY A 121 13.80 -7.49 -1.29
CA GLY A 121 14.80 -6.45 -1.03
C GLY A 121 16.26 -6.94 -1.13
N GLU A 122 17.19 -6.08 -0.76
CA GLU A 122 18.62 -6.39 -0.78
C GLU A 122 19.02 -7.24 0.42
N ASN A 123 20.03 -8.08 0.22
CA ASN A 123 20.54 -8.93 1.28
C ASN A 123 21.40 -8.13 2.27
N LEU A 124 20.76 -7.46 3.22
CA LEU A 124 21.45 -6.72 4.29
C LEU A 124 22.18 -7.63 5.27
N SER A 125 21.87 -8.93 5.30
CA SER A 125 22.53 -9.88 6.21
C SER A 125 24.04 -9.98 5.98
N LYS A 126 24.49 -9.91 4.73
CA LYS A 126 25.93 -9.86 4.40
C LYS A 126 26.60 -8.60 4.93
N LYS A 127 25.90 -7.44 4.89
CA LYS A 127 26.44 -6.16 5.33
C LYS A 127 26.57 -6.06 6.85
N PHE A 128 25.66 -6.70 7.58
CA PHE A 128 25.56 -6.61 9.04
C PHE A 128 25.92 -7.91 9.76
N GLY A 129 26.45 -8.92 9.05
CA GLY A 129 26.84 -10.21 9.65
C GLY A 129 25.67 -11.02 10.25
N VAL A 130 24.41 -10.67 9.91
CA VAL A 130 23.23 -11.31 10.46
C VAL A 130 22.89 -12.55 9.64
N LYS A 131 22.63 -13.68 10.30
CA LYS A 131 22.19 -14.92 9.66
C LYS A 131 20.82 -14.71 9.04
N ARG A 132 20.71 -14.91 7.72
CA ARG A 132 19.45 -14.77 7.00
C ARG A 132 18.65 -16.06 7.07
N TYR A 133 17.39 -15.97 7.48
CA TYR A 133 16.42 -17.01 7.21
C TYR A 133 15.93 -16.87 5.76
N ASN A 134 15.85 -18.00 5.03
CA ASN A 134 15.27 -18.01 3.69
C ASN A 134 13.76 -17.77 3.78
N ILE A 135 13.37 -16.51 3.58
CA ILE A 135 11.96 -16.14 3.45
C ILE A 135 11.52 -16.54 2.04
N ARG A 136 10.71 -17.58 1.94
CA ARG A 136 10.02 -17.92 0.70
C ARG A 136 8.70 -17.13 0.68
N LEU A 137 8.61 -16.10 -0.15
CA LEU A 137 7.33 -15.46 -0.43
C LEU A 137 6.43 -16.48 -1.13
N LYS A 138 5.25 -16.69 -0.56
CA LYS A 138 4.23 -17.49 -1.23
C LYS A 138 3.74 -16.72 -2.44
N ASP A 139 3.70 -17.37 -3.60
CA ASP A 139 3.32 -16.77 -4.88
C ASP A 139 2.27 -17.67 -5.53
N ASP A 140 1.02 -17.40 -5.24
CA ASP A 140 -0.10 -18.13 -5.81
C ASP A 140 -0.43 -17.55 -7.20
N LYS A 141 -0.35 -18.40 -8.22
CA LYS A 141 -0.76 -18.10 -9.60
C LYS A 141 -2.21 -18.53 -9.81
N LYS A 142 -3.12 -17.83 -9.16
CA LYS A 142 -4.55 -18.19 -9.12
C LYS A 142 -5.35 -17.64 -10.31
N PHE A 143 -4.83 -16.59 -10.94
CA PHE A 143 -5.50 -15.89 -12.03
C PHE A 143 -4.66 -15.93 -13.30
N LYS A 144 -5.34 -15.77 -14.44
CA LYS A 144 -4.70 -15.66 -15.78
C LYS A 144 -3.74 -14.47 -15.88
N TYR A 145 -4.08 -13.36 -15.22
CA TYR A 145 -3.37 -12.09 -15.35
C TYR A 145 -2.36 -11.89 -14.22
N LEU A 146 -1.15 -11.42 -14.55
CA LEU A 146 -0.08 -11.14 -13.59
C LEU A 146 -0.54 -10.09 -12.56
N LEU A 147 -1.20 -9.01 -13.02
CA LEU A 147 -1.74 -8.00 -12.12
C LEU A 147 -2.65 -8.61 -11.05
N LYS A 148 -3.54 -9.52 -11.43
CA LYS A 148 -4.46 -10.15 -10.47
C LYS A 148 -3.73 -11.04 -9.46
N ASN A 149 -2.71 -11.77 -9.91
CA ASN A 149 -1.88 -12.57 -9.02
C ASN A 149 -1.09 -11.69 -8.05
N ARG A 150 -0.53 -10.57 -8.53
CA ARG A 150 0.15 -9.59 -7.66
C ARG A 150 -0.78 -9.06 -6.58
N MET A 151 -1.93 -8.51 -6.97
CA MET A 151 -2.95 -8.00 -6.04
C MET A 151 -3.38 -9.07 -5.01
N TYR A 152 -3.54 -10.32 -5.46
CA TYR A 152 -3.91 -11.42 -4.57
C TYR A 152 -2.82 -11.76 -3.57
N ASN A 153 -1.55 -11.79 -4.00
CA ASN A 153 -0.42 -12.09 -3.13
C ASN A 153 -0.17 -10.95 -2.14
N ASP A 154 -0.31 -9.68 -2.55
CA ASP A 154 -0.26 -8.53 -1.66
C ASP A 154 -1.36 -8.59 -0.58
N LEU A 155 -2.57 -8.97 -0.99
CA LEU A 155 -3.72 -9.09 -0.10
C LEU A 155 -3.56 -10.21 0.94
N ARG A 156 -2.93 -11.34 0.56
CA ARG A 156 -2.95 -12.57 1.37
C ARG A 156 -1.64 -12.89 2.08
N TYR A 157 -0.51 -12.51 1.52
CA TYR A 157 0.78 -13.04 1.96
C TYR A 157 1.88 -12.00 2.15
N GLU A 158 1.79 -10.85 1.47
CA GLU A 158 2.91 -9.92 1.40
C GLU A 158 2.63 -8.61 2.17
N SER A 159 1.98 -7.65 1.53
CA SER A 159 1.83 -6.29 2.08
C SER A 159 0.78 -6.19 3.18
N LEU A 160 -0.44 -6.61 2.87
CA LEU A 160 -1.59 -6.34 3.73
C LEU A 160 -1.54 -7.02 5.10
N PRO A 161 -1.15 -8.30 5.25
CA PRO A 161 -1.09 -8.94 6.57
C PRO A 161 -0.15 -8.21 7.53
N ILE A 162 0.98 -7.71 7.01
CA ILE A 162 1.96 -6.96 7.81
C ILE A 162 1.40 -5.59 8.19
N ILE A 163 0.77 -4.90 7.24
CA ILE A 163 0.17 -3.57 7.46
C ILE A 163 -0.93 -3.66 8.52
N LEU A 164 -1.82 -4.65 8.43
CA LEU A 164 -2.90 -4.83 9.40
C LEU A 164 -2.38 -5.19 10.79
N MET A 165 -1.39 -6.07 10.87
CA MET A 165 -0.76 -6.42 12.14
C MET A 165 -0.14 -5.19 12.82
N GLU A 166 0.61 -4.39 12.06
CA GLU A 166 1.25 -3.17 12.58
C GLU A 166 0.22 -2.13 13.02
N GLU A 167 -0.84 -1.96 12.25
CA GLU A 167 -1.91 -1.01 12.58
C GLU A 167 -2.69 -1.47 13.83
N ASP A 168 -3.02 -2.74 13.92
CA ASP A 168 -3.70 -3.31 15.09
C ASP A 168 -2.85 -3.15 16.36
N MET A 169 -1.56 -3.49 16.31
CA MET A 169 -0.65 -3.30 17.44
C MET A 169 -0.55 -1.83 17.88
N ASN A 170 -0.54 -0.88 16.94
CA ASN A 170 -0.51 0.55 17.24
C ASN A 170 -1.83 1.04 17.82
N ALA A 171 -2.96 0.60 17.27
CA ALA A 171 -4.30 0.97 17.74
C ALA A 171 -4.58 0.39 19.15
N MET A 172 -4.29 -0.89 19.34
CA MET A 172 -4.49 -1.58 20.62
C MET A 172 -3.55 -1.08 21.72
N PHE A 173 -2.41 -0.49 21.37
CA PHE A 173 -1.57 0.21 22.34
C PHE A 173 -2.33 1.28 23.12
N PHE A 174 -3.34 1.89 22.51
CA PHE A 174 -4.20 2.94 23.06
C PHE A 174 -5.65 2.48 23.29
N SER A 175 -5.92 1.18 23.24
CA SER A 175 -7.27 0.60 23.38
C SER A 175 -8.28 1.17 22.38
N ILE A 176 -7.84 1.32 21.12
CA ILE A 176 -8.64 1.79 19.99
C ILE A 176 -8.85 0.63 19.02
N GLU A 177 -10.09 0.39 18.62
CA GLU A 177 -10.43 -0.57 17.58
C GLU A 177 -10.19 0.03 16.19
N ASN A 178 -9.47 -0.69 15.33
CA ASN A 178 -9.27 -0.32 13.94
C ASN A 178 -10.16 -1.13 13.01
N ARG A 179 -10.85 -0.46 12.07
CA ARG A 179 -11.69 -1.08 11.06
C ARG A 179 -11.25 -0.67 9.66
N SER A 180 -11.18 -1.64 8.74
CA SER A 180 -10.78 -1.45 7.34
C SER A 180 -11.95 -1.77 6.40
N PRO A 181 -12.84 -0.81 6.08
CA PRO A 181 -14.07 -1.05 5.30
C PRO A 181 -13.83 -1.63 3.91
N TYR A 182 -12.69 -1.30 3.27
CA TYR A 182 -12.33 -1.86 1.95
C TYR A 182 -12.14 -3.38 1.99
N LEU A 183 -11.81 -3.95 3.14
CA LEU A 183 -11.60 -5.39 3.31
C LEU A 183 -12.91 -6.17 3.49
N ASN A 184 -14.06 -5.52 3.32
CA ASN A 184 -15.33 -6.24 3.30
C ASN A 184 -15.30 -7.33 2.23
N HIS A 185 -15.63 -8.54 2.65
CA HIS A 185 -15.50 -9.73 1.83
C HIS A 185 -16.34 -9.68 0.53
N LYS A 186 -17.50 -9.00 0.54
CA LYS A 186 -18.32 -8.79 -0.67
C LYS A 186 -17.59 -7.89 -1.66
N ILE A 187 -16.95 -6.81 -1.18
CA ILE A 187 -16.15 -5.91 -2.01
C ILE A 187 -14.97 -6.69 -2.63
N VAL A 188 -14.19 -7.39 -1.82
CA VAL A 188 -13.04 -8.19 -2.27
C VAL A 188 -13.47 -9.18 -3.36
N LYS A 189 -14.50 -9.99 -3.12
CA LYS A 189 -15.02 -10.96 -4.09
C LYS A 189 -15.48 -10.30 -5.40
N THR A 190 -16.15 -9.14 -5.31
CA THR A 190 -16.62 -8.41 -6.49
C THR A 190 -15.45 -7.91 -7.33
N ILE A 191 -14.46 -7.24 -6.70
CA ILE A 191 -13.32 -6.69 -7.43
C ILE A 191 -12.42 -7.80 -8.00
N GLN A 192 -12.30 -8.95 -7.34
CA GLN A 192 -11.58 -10.09 -7.88
C GLN A 192 -12.16 -10.61 -9.21
N LYS A 193 -13.45 -10.43 -9.48
CA LYS A 193 -14.10 -10.82 -10.75
C LYS A 193 -13.88 -9.79 -11.87
N ILE A 194 -13.53 -8.55 -11.53
CA ILE A 194 -13.40 -7.46 -12.51
C ILE A 194 -12.12 -7.66 -13.35
N HIS A 195 -12.25 -7.45 -14.67
CA HIS A 195 -11.12 -7.57 -15.58
C HIS A 195 -10.05 -6.49 -15.29
N PRO A 196 -8.73 -6.81 -15.33
CA PRO A 196 -7.63 -5.89 -15.01
C PRO A 196 -7.65 -4.55 -15.75
N ARG A 197 -8.19 -4.52 -16.97
CA ARG A 197 -8.29 -3.28 -17.78
C ARG A 197 -9.08 -2.15 -17.10
N TYR A 198 -9.97 -2.48 -16.16
CA TYR A 198 -10.77 -1.51 -15.43
C TYR A 198 -10.11 -1.01 -14.14
N LEU A 199 -9.09 -1.72 -13.64
CA LEU A 199 -8.40 -1.38 -12.41
C LEU A 199 -7.37 -0.26 -12.61
N ILE A 200 -6.63 -0.33 -13.74
CA ILE A 200 -5.73 0.74 -14.16
C ILE A 200 -6.16 1.19 -15.56
N ARG A 201 -6.67 2.41 -15.66
CA ARG A 201 -7.24 2.95 -16.88
C ARG A 201 -6.80 4.40 -17.09
N ASN A 202 -6.50 4.77 -18.33
CA ASN A 202 -6.05 6.12 -18.71
C ASN A 202 -4.81 6.63 -17.97
N GLY A 203 -3.98 5.71 -17.43
CA GLY A 203 -2.79 6.01 -16.65
C GLY A 203 -3.08 6.18 -15.15
N TYR A 204 -4.33 6.06 -14.71
CA TYR A 204 -4.70 6.12 -13.29
C TYR A 204 -4.84 4.72 -12.70
N ASN A 205 -4.21 4.50 -11.56
CA ASN A 205 -4.51 3.38 -10.66
C ASN A 205 -5.84 3.61 -9.92
N LYS A 206 -6.36 2.57 -9.26
CA LYS A 206 -7.63 2.64 -8.54
C LYS A 206 -8.78 3.20 -9.40
N ALA A 207 -8.75 2.95 -10.72
CA ALA A 207 -9.63 3.63 -11.67
C ALA A 207 -11.11 3.47 -11.32
N ILE A 208 -11.55 2.27 -10.93
CA ILE A 208 -12.94 2.02 -10.50
C ILE A 208 -13.29 2.86 -9.26
N LEU A 209 -12.39 2.90 -8.26
CA LEU A 209 -12.63 3.67 -7.04
C LEU A 209 -12.74 5.17 -7.35
N ARG A 210 -11.89 5.67 -8.27
CA ARG A 210 -11.97 7.07 -8.73
C ARG A 210 -13.27 7.38 -9.45
N ASP A 211 -13.77 6.46 -10.28
CA ASP A 211 -15.07 6.61 -10.95
C ASP A 211 -16.22 6.66 -9.94
N MET A 212 -16.22 5.75 -8.98
CA MET A 212 -17.25 5.71 -7.92
C MET A 212 -17.26 7.00 -7.08
N LEU A 213 -16.12 7.60 -6.85
CA LEU A 213 -15.95 8.80 -6.04
C LEU A 213 -16.01 10.11 -6.85
N SER A 214 -16.26 10.04 -8.15
CA SER A 214 -16.20 11.20 -9.06
C SER A 214 -17.11 12.37 -8.67
N ASN A 215 -18.27 12.06 -8.08
CA ASN A 215 -19.26 13.04 -7.62
C ASN A 215 -19.12 13.42 -6.14
N VAL A 216 -18.22 12.74 -5.40
CA VAL A 216 -18.06 12.94 -3.94
C VAL A 216 -16.71 13.58 -3.63
N ALA A 217 -15.64 13.08 -4.26
CA ALA A 217 -14.30 13.54 -4.00
C ALA A 217 -13.92 14.75 -4.88
N PRO A 218 -13.08 15.67 -4.38
CA PRO A 218 -12.61 16.81 -5.14
C PRO A 218 -11.86 16.41 -6.41
N LYS A 219 -12.06 17.17 -7.50
CA LYS A 219 -11.45 16.86 -8.82
C LYS A 219 -9.93 16.71 -8.78
N HIS A 220 -9.23 17.50 -7.95
CA HIS A 220 -7.77 17.39 -7.82
C HIS A 220 -7.32 16.09 -7.17
N ILE A 221 -8.14 15.45 -6.33
CA ILE A 221 -7.88 14.11 -5.78
C ILE A 221 -8.13 13.05 -6.85
N ILE A 222 -9.28 13.13 -7.56
CA ILE A 222 -9.63 12.16 -8.61
C ILE A 222 -8.61 12.15 -9.76
N LYS A 223 -8.05 13.32 -10.10
CA LYS A 223 -7.09 13.48 -11.21
C LYS A 223 -5.61 13.45 -10.79
N ASN A 224 -5.31 13.15 -9.53
CA ASN A 224 -3.93 13.04 -9.07
C ASN A 224 -3.32 11.69 -9.47
N PHE A 225 -2.11 11.71 -10.04
CA PHE A 225 -1.30 10.52 -10.35
C PHE A 225 -0.46 10.07 -9.15
N GLU A 226 -0.19 10.97 -8.23
CA GLU A 226 0.55 10.65 -7.01
C GLU A 226 -0.27 9.71 -6.11
N LYS A 227 0.47 8.95 -5.31
CA LYS A 227 -0.09 7.98 -4.38
C LYS A 227 -0.41 8.64 -3.03
#